data_43f81e3b5627dd0947751348702ded66
#
_entry.id   43f81e3b5627dd0947751348702ded66
#
_cell.length_a   1.000
_cell.length_b   1.000
_cell.length_c   1.000
_cell.angle_alpha   90.00
_cell.angle_beta   90.00
_cell.angle_gamma   90.00
#
_symmetry.space_group_name_H-M   'P 1'
#
loop_
_entity.id
_entity.type
_entity.pdbx_description
1 polymer ?
#
loop_
_entity_poly.entity_id
_entity_poly.type
_entity_poly.pdbx_seq_one_letter_code
_entity_poly.pdbx_strand_id
1 'polypeptide(L)'
;MFIGRWQKWHKGHQWLIDQQLKNDNPVLICIRDVMPDKLNPYTCEEVYDNLHEEPLLKEFIRLKMVKVMIIPDIESVNYGRDVGYDIIEHKPPKDIAKIKGRELRNEEL
;
A
#
# COMPACT_ATOMS: atom_id res chain seq x y z
N MET A 1 6.44 7.39 -1.46
CA MET A 1 6.05 6.03 -1.85
C MET A 1 5.71 5.20 -0.63
N PHE A 2 4.84 4.23 -0.82
CA PHE A 2 4.38 3.36 0.25
C PHE A 2 4.73 1.92 -0.11
N ILE A 3 5.38 1.21 0.80
CA ILE A 3 5.91 -0.14 0.54
C ILE A 3 5.20 -1.13 1.46
N GLY A 4 4.69 -2.21 0.87
CA GLY A 4 4.00 -3.24 1.64
C GLY A 4 3.61 -4.43 0.80
N ARG A 5 2.82 -5.33 1.38
CA ARG A 5 2.29 -6.50 0.67
C ARG A 5 0.88 -6.24 0.13
N TRP A 6 0.12 -5.36 0.77
CA TRP A 6 -1.22 -4.89 0.35
C TRP A 6 -2.17 -6.04 -0.02
N GLN A 7 -2.18 -7.08 0.78
CA GLN A 7 -2.87 -8.34 0.46
C GLN A 7 -4.37 -8.19 0.28
N LYS A 8 -4.97 -7.26 1.02
CA LYS A 8 -6.34 -6.82 0.81
C LYS A 8 -6.41 -5.35 1.16
N TRP A 9 -6.81 -4.54 0.20
CA TRP A 9 -6.98 -3.10 0.43
C TRP A 9 -8.10 -2.84 1.42
N HIS A 10 -7.86 -2.00 2.42
CA HIS A 10 -8.85 -1.65 3.42
C HIS A 10 -8.73 -0.17 3.82
N LYS A 11 -9.63 0.27 4.71
CA LYS A 11 -9.70 1.68 5.12
C LYS A 11 -8.40 2.20 5.74
N GLY A 12 -7.66 1.34 6.41
CA GLY A 12 -6.35 1.70 6.98
C GLY A 12 -5.34 2.04 5.90
N HIS A 13 -5.28 1.26 4.82
CA HIS A 13 -4.43 1.53 3.67
C HIS A 13 -4.85 2.83 2.98
N GLN A 14 -6.15 3.01 2.79
CA GLN A 14 -6.68 4.23 2.16
C GLN A 14 -6.36 5.46 3.00
N TRP A 15 -6.56 5.38 4.32
CA TRP A 15 -6.20 6.47 5.21
C TRP A 15 -4.73 6.85 5.04
N LEU A 16 -3.85 5.85 4.95
CA LEU A 16 -2.41 6.06 4.86
C LEU A 16 -2.03 6.87 3.62
N ILE A 17 -2.51 6.46 2.43
CA ILE A 17 -2.18 7.18 1.20
C ILE A 17 -2.91 8.52 1.10
N ASP A 18 -4.07 8.65 1.74
CA ASP A 18 -4.83 9.90 1.75
C ASP A 18 -4.06 11.03 2.43
N GLN A 19 -3.11 10.72 3.31
CA GLN A 19 -2.26 11.73 3.96
C GLN A 19 -1.45 12.53 2.92
N GLN A 20 -1.12 11.90 1.80
CA GLN A 20 -0.42 12.57 0.70
C GLN A 20 -1.40 13.06 -0.38
N LEU A 21 -2.42 12.27 -0.71
CA LEU A 21 -3.40 12.63 -1.73
C LEU A 21 -4.17 13.90 -1.37
N LYS A 22 -4.50 14.13 -0.11
CA LYS A 22 -5.19 15.35 0.34
C LYS A 22 -4.36 16.62 0.15
N ASN A 23 -3.04 16.47 0.01
CA ASN A 23 -2.12 17.57 -0.26
C ASN A 23 -1.73 17.62 -1.74
N ASP A 24 -2.49 16.95 -2.61
CA ASP A 24 -2.25 16.86 -4.05
C ASP A 24 -0.88 16.26 -4.42
N ASN A 25 -0.31 15.44 -3.53
CA ASN A 25 0.94 14.73 -3.80
C ASN A 25 0.64 13.38 -4.45
N PRO A 26 1.23 13.09 -5.62
CA PRO A 26 1.10 11.77 -6.24
C PRO A 26 1.69 10.68 -5.35
N VAL A 27 1.10 9.48 -5.43
CA VAL A 27 1.46 8.34 -4.59
C VAL A 27 1.94 7.18 -5.44
N LEU A 28 3.05 6.57 -5.06
CA LEU A 28 3.52 5.30 -5.61
C LEU A 28 3.28 4.22 -4.56
N ILE A 29 2.48 3.21 -4.92
CA ILE A 29 2.25 2.02 -4.09
C ILE A 29 3.16 0.92 -4.60
N CYS A 30 4.08 0.47 -3.76
CA CYS A 30 5.05 -0.57 -4.09
C CYS A 30 4.65 -1.89 -3.43
N ILE A 31 4.46 -2.93 -4.25
CA ILE A 31 4.10 -4.27 -3.80
C ILE A 31 5.38 -5.10 -3.70
N ARG A 32 5.68 -5.62 -2.52
CA ARG A 32 6.84 -6.49 -2.32
C ARG A 32 6.61 -7.85 -2.98
N ASP A 33 7.56 -8.31 -3.77
CA ASP A 33 7.54 -9.62 -4.41
C ASP A 33 7.97 -10.69 -3.41
N VAL A 34 7.01 -11.15 -2.59
CA VAL A 34 7.21 -12.14 -1.54
C VAL A 34 6.32 -13.35 -1.81
N MET A 35 6.85 -14.55 -1.56
CA MET A 35 6.06 -15.77 -1.72
C MET A 35 4.81 -15.74 -0.84
N PRO A 36 3.65 -16.20 -1.35
CA PRO A 36 2.44 -16.31 -0.55
C PRO A 36 2.63 -17.26 0.64
N ASP A 37 1.89 -16.99 1.71
CA ASP A 37 1.83 -17.83 2.89
C ASP A 37 0.40 -17.87 3.45
N LYS A 38 0.19 -18.51 4.62
CA LYS A 38 -1.15 -18.64 5.20
C LYS A 38 -1.81 -17.29 5.53
N LEU A 39 -1.02 -16.32 5.97
CA LEU A 39 -1.52 -14.99 6.34
C LEU A 39 -1.60 -14.05 5.14
N ASN A 40 -0.85 -14.36 4.08
CA ASN A 40 -0.73 -13.53 2.88
C ASN A 40 -0.88 -14.41 1.65
N PRO A 41 -2.12 -14.83 1.32
CA PRO A 41 -2.35 -15.88 0.30
C PRO A 41 -2.19 -15.42 -1.15
N TYR A 42 -2.17 -14.13 -1.41
CA TYR A 42 -2.12 -13.61 -2.78
C TYR A 42 -0.69 -13.40 -3.26
N THR A 43 -0.44 -13.70 -4.54
CA THR A 43 0.83 -13.35 -5.19
C THR A 43 0.90 -11.85 -5.40
N CYS A 44 2.12 -11.33 -5.65
CA CYS A 44 2.26 -9.89 -5.94
C CYS A 44 1.52 -9.49 -7.22
N GLU A 45 1.43 -10.38 -8.21
CA GLU A 45 0.67 -10.15 -9.44
C GLU A 45 -0.82 -10.08 -9.18
N GLU A 46 -1.35 -10.97 -8.33
CA GLU A 46 -2.76 -10.93 -7.93
C GLU A 46 -3.08 -9.64 -7.18
N VAL A 47 -2.19 -9.21 -6.27
CA VAL A 47 -2.35 -7.94 -5.54
C VAL A 47 -2.32 -6.76 -6.51
N TYR A 48 -1.40 -6.76 -7.47
CA TYR A 48 -1.32 -5.72 -8.49
C TYR A 48 -2.66 -5.58 -9.23
N ASP A 49 -3.22 -6.69 -9.68
CA ASP A 49 -4.51 -6.69 -10.38
C ASP A 49 -5.65 -6.25 -9.44
N ASN A 50 -5.66 -6.73 -8.20
CA ASN A 50 -6.68 -6.38 -7.23
C ASN A 50 -6.69 -4.88 -6.90
N LEU A 51 -5.52 -4.26 -6.80
CA LEU A 51 -5.43 -2.82 -6.54
C LEU A 51 -5.94 -2.00 -7.72
N HIS A 52 -5.73 -2.45 -8.95
CA HIS A 52 -6.26 -1.77 -10.13
C HIS A 52 -7.78 -1.91 -10.24
N GLU A 53 -8.36 -2.95 -9.64
CA GLU A 53 -9.81 -3.16 -9.60
C GLU A 53 -10.48 -2.53 -8.36
N GLU A 54 -9.69 -2.02 -7.41
CA GLU A 54 -10.23 -1.44 -6.17
C GLU A 54 -10.95 -0.13 -6.46
N PRO A 55 -12.28 -0.02 -6.16
CA PRO A 55 -13.05 1.19 -6.46
C PRO A 55 -12.47 2.47 -5.85
N LEU A 56 -11.88 2.37 -4.64
CA LEU A 56 -11.29 3.51 -3.95
C LEU A 56 -10.04 4.05 -4.65
N LEU A 57 -9.40 3.25 -5.49
CA LEU A 57 -8.16 3.60 -6.18
C LEU A 57 -8.35 3.90 -7.65
N LYS A 58 -9.38 3.37 -8.29
CA LYS A 58 -9.56 3.47 -9.75
C LYS A 58 -9.46 4.89 -10.28
N GLU A 59 -10.15 5.83 -9.65
CA GLU A 59 -10.17 7.23 -10.10
C GLU A 59 -8.80 7.89 -9.97
N PHE A 60 -8.11 7.64 -8.84
CA PHE A 60 -6.76 8.18 -8.63
C PHE A 60 -5.75 7.59 -9.60
N ILE A 61 -5.90 6.30 -9.94
CA ILE A 61 -5.04 5.67 -10.96
C ILE A 61 -5.30 6.29 -12.33
N ARG A 62 -6.58 6.48 -12.69
CA ARG A 62 -6.97 7.13 -13.94
C ARG A 62 -6.39 8.55 -14.05
N LEU A 63 -6.42 9.30 -12.96
CA LEU A 63 -5.90 10.67 -12.90
C LEU A 63 -4.37 10.73 -12.76
N LYS A 64 -3.70 9.58 -12.72
CA LYS A 64 -2.24 9.47 -12.53
C LYS A 64 -1.76 10.03 -11.19
N MET A 65 -2.65 10.08 -10.22
CA MET A 65 -2.30 10.45 -8.83
C MET A 65 -1.83 9.24 -8.02
N VAL A 66 -2.19 8.03 -8.44
CA VAL A 66 -1.71 6.78 -7.84
C VAL A 66 -1.13 5.91 -8.94
N LYS A 67 0.07 5.40 -8.71
CA LYS A 67 0.71 4.38 -9.54
C LYS A 67 1.03 3.18 -8.67
N VAL A 68 0.85 1.98 -9.21
CA VAL A 68 1.14 0.72 -8.53
C VAL A 68 2.29 0.05 -9.26
N MET A 69 3.28 -0.46 -8.53
CA MET A 69 4.37 -1.23 -9.12
C MET A 69 4.81 -2.36 -8.18
N ILE A 70 5.30 -3.44 -8.79
CA ILE A 70 5.89 -4.57 -8.08
C ILE A 70 7.39 -4.28 -7.95
N ILE A 71 7.91 -4.44 -6.72
CA ILE A 71 9.34 -4.26 -6.44
C ILE A 71 9.92 -5.55 -5.85
N PRO A 72 11.24 -5.78 -5.96
CA PRO A 72 11.86 -6.91 -5.28
C PRO A 72 11.60 -6.87 -3.78
N ASP A 73 11.70 -8.03 -3.13
CA ASP A 73 11.60 -8.08 -1.67
C ASP A 73 12.84 -7.42 -1.07
N ILE A 74 12.65 -6.23 -0.55
CA ILE A 74 13.72 -5.41 -0.02
C ILE A 74 13.87 -5.61 1.49
N GLU A 75 15.12 -5.52 1.96
CA GLU A 75 15.41 -5.61 3.39
C GLU A 75 15.18 -4.27 4.09
N SER A 76 15.56 -3.18 3.45
CA SER A 76 15.52 -1.84 4.06
C SER A 76 15.49 -0.74 3.02
N VAL A 77 15.08 0.44 3.47
CA VAL A 77 15.16 1.67 2.68
C VAL A 77 16.36 2.45 3.21
N ASN A 78 17.29 2.81 2.32
CA ASN A 78 18.53 3.46 2.71
C ASN A 78 18.72 4.77 1.95
N TYR A 79 19.35 5.74 2.59
CA TYR A 79 19.67 7.00 1.93
C TYR A 79 21.01 7.54 2.44
N GLY A 80 21.70 8.27 1.56
CA GLY A 80 22.90 9.00 1.94
C GLY A 80 22.55 10.43 2.34
N ARG A 81 23.37 11.39 1.94
CA ARG A 81 23.10 12.80 2.16
C ARG A 81 22.11 13.31 1.10
N ASP A 82 21.16 14.12 1.55
CA ASP A 82 20.33 14.96 0.69
C ASP A 82 19.81 14.29 -0.58
N VAL A 83 19.05 13.21 -0.39
CA VAL A 83 18.38 12.56 -1.53
C VAL A 83 17.16 13.33 -2.00
N GLY A 84 16.76 14.39 -1.29
CA GLY A 84 15.60 15.20 -1.65
C GLY A 84 14.27 14.60 -1.26
N TYR A 85 14.26 13.55 -0.45
CA TYR A 85 13.04 12.92 0.03
C TYR A 85 12.96 12.92 1.54
N ASP A 86 11.77 13.16 2.07
CA ASP A 86 11.49 13.01 3.49
C ASP A 86 11.09 11.57 3.79
N ILE A 87 11.45 11.08 4.97
CA ILE A 87 10.95 9.81 5.48
C ILE A 87 9.91 10.16 6.54
N ILE A 88 8.64 9.87 6.24
CA ILE A 88 7.52 10.32 7.05
C ILE A 88 6.79 9.11 7.64
N GLU A 89 6.58 9.12 8.94
CA GLU A 89 5.73 8.15 9.62
C GLU A 89 4.33 8.76 9.81
N HIS A 90 3.31 8.03 9.36
CA HIS A 90 1.91 8.41 9.57
C HIS A 90 1.31 7.52 10.65
N LYS A 91 0.85 8.14 11.74
CA LYS A 91 0.22 7.43 12.85
C LYS A 91 -1.30 7.56 12.74
N PRO A 92 -2.01 6.45 12.41
CA PRO A 92 -3.46 6.52 12.27
C PRO A 92 -4.15 6.68 13.62
N PRO A 93 -5.38 7.26 13.63
CA PRO A 93 -6.23 7.26 14.81
C PRO A 93 -6.53 5.83 15.29
N LYS A 94 -6.94 5.69 16.54
CA LYS A 94 -7.16 4.37 17.15
C LYS A 94 -8.18 3.50 16.38
N ASP A 95 -9.23 4.08 15.87
CA ASP A 95 -10.26 3.38 15.10
C ASP A 95 -9.71 2.81 13.80
N ILE A 96 -8.83 3.55 13.13
CA ILE A 96 -8.15 3.10 11.90
C ILE A 96 -7.06 2.08 12.25
N ALA A 97 -6.28 2.31 13.29
CA ALA A 97 -5.20 1.42 13.71
C ALA A 97 -5.69 0.02 14.11
N LYS A 98 -6.97 -0.12 14.49
CA LYS A 98 -7.57 -1.43 14.81
C LYS A 98 -7.81 -2.31 13.59
N ILE A 99 -7.83 -1.74 12.39
CA ILE A 99 -8.08 -2.50 11.17
C ILE A 99 -6.81 -3.27 10.81
N LYS A 100 -6.91 -4.60 10.76
CA LYS A 100 -5.81 -5.48 10.40
C LYS A 100 -6.18 -6.29 9.17
N GLY A 101 -5.36 -6.19 8.14
CA GLY A 101 -5.61 -6.87 6.88
C GLY A 101 -5.76 -8.39 7.01
N ARG A 102 -4.97 -9.01 7.90
CA ARG A 102 -5.06 -10.46 8.11
C ARG A 102 -6.40 -10.91 8.68
N GLU A 103 -7.05 -10.09 9.49
CA GLU A 103 -8.38 -10.39 10.04
C GLU A 103 -9.42 -10.40 8.93
N LEU A 104 -9.33 -9.43 8.01
CA LEU A 104 -10.20 -9.37 6.85
C LEU A 104 -9.97 -10.55 5.91
N ARG A 105 -8.72 -10.95 5.71
CA ARG A 105 -8.37 -12.11 4.88
C ARG A 105 -8.90 -13.40 5.47
N ASN A 106 -8.80 -13.57 6.79
CA ASN A 106 -9.29 -14.75 7.47
C ASN A 106 -10.81 -14.88 7.39
N GLU A 107 -11.53 -13.79 7.37
CA GLU A 107 -12.99 -13.79 7.18
C GLU A 107 -13.39 -14.29 5.79
N GLU A 108 -12.54 -14.10 4.79
CA GLU A 108 -12.77 -14.58 3.42
C GLU A 108 -12.46 -16.06 3.23
N LEU A 109 -11.62 -16.60 4.06
CA LEU A 109 -11.20 -18.00 3.98
C LEU A 109 -12.11 -18.92 4.78
#